data_a2c86e35eaf27ae55cbb4c47f91754ae
#
_entry.id   a2c86e35eaf27ae55cbb4c47f91754ae
#
_cell.length_a   1.000
_cell.length_b   1.000
_cell.length_c   1.000
_cell.angle_alpha   90.00
_cell.angle_beta   90.00
_cell.angle_gamma   90.00
#
_symmetry.space_group_name_H-M   'P 1'
#
loop_
_entity.id
_entity.type
_entity.pdbx_description
1 polymer ?
#
loop_
_entity_poly.entity_id
_entity_poly.type
_entity_poly.pdbx_seq_one_letter_code
_entity_poly.pdbx_strand_id
1 'polypeptide(L)'
;MKFTQSFSASLLLTVSLFTNAQNIDDQVNQLVANMTLDEKVGQMTQVERKELDHISDLATYNIGSLLSGGGSAPIPNTLDAWIKMYNEYQTISMQSSSGIPMIYGIDAVHGHSNVVGAVIVPHNIGLGATWNTELVEDLSKVVANEVAATGIDWTFAPCIAVPQNEKWGRTYEGFGETA
;
A
#
# COMPACT_ATOMS: atom_id res chain seq x y z
N MET A 1 -57.33 54.92 -9.09
CA MET A 1 -56.77 53.65 -8.79
C MET A 1 -55.27 53.63 -9.25
N LYS A 2 -54.32 53.83 -8.32
CA LYS A 2 -52.90 53.84 -8.62
C LYS A 2 -52.33 52.48 -8.17
N PHE A 3 -51.83 51.65 -9.11
CA PHE A 3 -51.14 50.45 -8.83
C PHE A 3 -49.66 50.78 -8.54
N THR A 4 -49.22 50.57 -7.31
CA THR A 4 -47.80 50.55 -6.94
C THR A 4 -47.26 49.21 -7.14
N GLN A 5 -46.34 49.00 -8.12
CA GLN A 5 -45.55 47.80 -8.27
C GLN A 5 -44.37 47.84 -7.29
N SER A 6 -44.37 46.89 -6.39
CA SER A 6 -43.27 46.67 -5.47
C SER A 6 -42.22 45.75 -6.17
N PHE A 7 -41.04 46.32 -6.44
CA PHE A 7 -39.89 45.55 -6.95
C PHE A 7 -39.15 44.93 -5.76
N SER A 8 -39.31 43.61 -5.59
CA SER A 8 -38.48 42.84 -4.66
C SER A 8 -37.19 42.46 -5.36
N ALA A 9 -36.10 43.12 -4.95
CA ALA A 9 -34.78 42.75 -5.38
C ALA A 9 -34.30 41.55 -4.57
N SER A 10 -34.32 40.34 -5.18
CA SER A 10 -33.67 39.13 -4.60
C SER A 10 -32.17 39.23 -4.78
N LEU A 11 -31.49 39.51 -3.67
CA LEU A 11 -30.03 39.46 -3.60
C LEU A 11 -29.59 38.00 -3.57
N LEU A 12 -29.17 37.45 -4.73
CA LEU A 12 -28.52 36.13 -4.82
C LEU A 12 -27.11 36.25 -4.23
N LEU A 13 -26.97 35.78 -3.01
CA LEU A 13 -25.66 35.58 -2.38
C LEU A 13 -25.03 34.34 -3.01
N THR A 14 -24.18 34.50 -4.04
CA THR A 14 -23.33 33.43 -4.55
C THR A 14 -22.20 33.22 -3.55
N VAL A 15 -22.35 32.24 -2.66
CA VAL A 15 -21.24 31.73 -1.85
C VAL A 15 -20.33 30.92 -2.78
N SER A 16 -19.28 31.56 -3.26
CA SER A 16 -18.20 30.90 -3.95
C SER A 16 -17.47 30.03 -2.94
N LEU A 17 -17.79 28.72 -2.90
CA LEU A 17 -16.99 27.72 -2.23
C LEU A 17 -15.69 27.57 -3.02
N PHE A 18 -14.70 28.37 -2.71
CA PHE A 18 -13.32 28.07 -3.10
C PHE A 18 -12.90 26.83 -2.29
N THR A 19 -13.14 25.65 -2.83
CA THR A 19 -12.42 24.47 -2.41
C THR A 19 -10.97 24.68 -2.84
N ASN A 20 -10.14 25.17 -1.94
CA ASN A 20 -8.70 25.10 -2.10
C ASN A 20 -8.35 23.60 -2.15
N ALA A 21 -8.23 23.06 -3.35
CA ALA A 21 -7.52 21.82 -3.55
C ALA A 21 -6.06 22.13 -3.19
N GLN A 22 -5.72 21.94 -1.92
CA GLN A 22 -4.36 22.11 -1.43
C GLN A 22 -3.52 21.10 -2.20
N ASN A 23 -2.45 21.57 -2.84
CA ASN A 23 -1.53 20.69 -3.56
C ASN A 23 -1.03 19.61 -2.60
N ILE A 24 -0.99 18.36 -3.04
CA ILE A 24 -0.51 17.22 -2.23
C ILE A 24 0.89 17.50 -1.68
N ASP A 25 1.75 18.11 -2.49
CA ASP A 25 3.10 18.48 -2.06
C ASP A 25 3.10 19.45 -0.88
N ASP A 26 2.18 20.43 -0.86
CA ASP A 26 2.04 21.36 0.26
C ASP A 26 1.57 20.65 1.53
N GLN A 27 0.66 19.68 1.40
CA GLN A 27 0.21 18.87 2.54
C GLN A 27 1.34 18.01 3.09
N VAL A 28 2.10 17.35 2.22
CA VAL A 28 3.26 16.53 2.61
C VAL A 28 4.32 17.41 3.28
N ASN A 29 4.66 18.56 2.71
CA ASN A 29 5.64 19.49 3.27
C ASN A 29 5.23 19.98 4.66
N GLN A 30 3.94 20.28 4.87
CA GLN A 30 3.42 20.67 6.18
C GLN A 30 3.50 19.55 7.21
N LEU A 31 3.13 18.31 6.82
CA LEU A 31 3.26 17.15 7.69
C LEU A 31 4.72 16.95 8.11
N VAL A 32 5.63 16.89 7.15
CA VAL A 32 7.07 16.68 7.41
C VAL A 32 7.67 17.82 8.25
N ALA A 33 7.26 19.08 8.02
CA ALA A 33 7.74 20.22 8.80
C ALA A 33 7.33 20.14 10.28
N ASN A 34 6.14 19.58 10.56
CA ASN A 34 5.61 19.47 11.91
C ASN A 34 6.11 18.24 12.68
N MET A 35 6.68 17.23 11.98
CA MET A 35 7.17 16.01 12.60
C MET A 35 8.46 16.26 13.39
N THR A 36 8.55 15.62 14.56
CA THR A 36 9.78 15.47 15.33
C THR A 36 10.77 14.57 14.59
N LEU A 37 12.01 14.52 15.06
CA LEU A 37 13.01 13.62 14.50
C LEU A 37 12.62 12.15 14.68
N ASP A 38 12.09 11.78 15.85
CA ASP A 38 11.68 10.42 16.17
C ASP A 38 10.52 9.96 15.27
N GLU A 39 9.55 10.83 15.03
CA GLU A 39 8.45 10.55 14.09
C GLU A 39 8.95 10.36 12.65
N LYS A 40 9.91 11.18 12.21
CA LYS A 40 10.53 11.03 10.88
C LYS A 40 11.27 9.71 10.75
N VAL A 41 12.04 9.32 11.77
CA VAL A 41 12.76 8.04 11.79
C VAL A 41 11.76 6.87 11.78
N GLY A 42 10.72 6.95 12.60
CA GLY A 42 9.66 5.95 12.62
C GLY A 42 8.98 5.78 11.26
N GLN A 43 8.61 6.89 10.60
CA GLN A 43 7.99 6.86 9.28
C GLN A 43 8.89 6.27 8.18
N MET A 44 10.20 6.35 8.31
CA MET A 44 11.17 5.73 7.39
C MET A 44 11.50 4.28 7.75
N THR A 45 10.97 3.77 8.86
CA THR A 45 11.26 2.42 9.36
C THR A 45 10.22 1.44 8.84
N GLN A 46 10.69 0.32 8.28
CA GLN A 46 9.89 -0.83 7.92
C GLN A 46 10.30 -2.02 8.78
N VAL A 47 9.34 -2.67 9.41
CA VAL A 47 9.56 -3.80 10.31
C VAL A 47 8.86 -5.05 9.76
N GLU A 48 9.49 -6.21 9.87
CA GLU A 48 8.80 -7.50 9.68
C GLU A 48 7.84 -7.74 10.85
N ARG A 49 6.62 -8.15 10.55
CA ARG A 49 5.53 -8.29 11.52
C ARG A 49 5.87 -9.13 12.75
N LYS A 50 6.65 -10.19 12.56
CA LYS A 50 7.02 -11.11 13.66
C LYS A 50 8.12 -10.55 14.58
N GLU A 51 8.79 -9.49 14.14
CA GLU A 51 9.86 -8.84 14.91
C GLU A 51 9.34 -7.70 15.80
N LEU A 52 8.03 -7.44 15.80
CA LEU A 52 7.39 -6.58 16.79
C LEU A 52 7.32 -7.32 18.13
N ASP A 53 7.88 -6.74 19.18
CA ASP A 53 7.71 -7.27 20.54
C ASP A 53 6.25 -7.15 20.98
N HIS A 54 5.64 -6.00 20.66
CA HIS A 54 4.23 -5.73 20.91
C HIS A 54 3.61 -4.98 19.72
N ILE A 55 2.35 -5.24 19.43
CA ILE A 55 1.63 -4.54 18.35
C ILE A 55 1.56 -3.02 18.60
N SER A 56 1.59 -2.59 19.87
CA SER A 56 1.63 -1.18 20.27
C SER A 56 2.90 -0.45 19.83
N ASP A 57 3.95 -1.18 19.45
CA ASP A 57 5.20 -0.60 18.95
C ASP A 57 4.99 0.19 17.68
N LEU A 58 3.99 -0.19 16.87
CA LEU A 58 3.57 0.58 15.69
C LEU A 58 3.23 2.03 16.04
N ALA A 59 2.48 2.23 17.11
CA ALA A 59 2.12 3.57 17.59
C ALA A 59 3.25 4.24 18.37
N THR A 60 3.92 3.48 19.26
CA THR A 60 4.96 4.00 20.15
C THR A 60 6.14 4.58 19.37
N TYR A 61 6.56 3.90 18.31
CA TYR A 61 7.69 4.30 17.48
C TYR A 61 7.28 4.97 16.16
N ASN A 62 5.99 5.27 15.95
CA ASN A 62 5.48 5.88 14.72
C ASN A 62 5.90 5.11 13.46
N ILE A 63 5.88 3.78 13.48
CA ILE A 63 6.35 2.93 12.39
C ILE A 63 5.54 3.20 11.12
N GLY A 64 6.23 3.62 10.06
CA GLY A 64 5.61 4.01 8.80
C GLY A 64 5.30 2.84 7.86
N SER A 65 5.96 1.71 8.05
CA SER A 65 5.75 0.54 7.21
C SER A 65 5.91 -0.77 7.97
N LEU A 66 5.07 -1.73 7.63
CA LEU A 66 5.14 -3.10 8.13
C LEU A 66 5.23 -4.04 6.92
N LEU A 67 5.83 -5.20 7.09
CA LEU A 67 5.84 -6.23 6.06
C LEU A 67 5.54 -7.62 6.64
N SER A 68 5.02 -8.49 5.80
CA SER A 68 5.04 -9.93 6.01
C SER A 68 6.00 -10.57 5.02
N GLY A 69 7.08 -11.11 5.54
CA GLY A 69 7.98 -11.98 4.78
C GLY A 69 7.39 -13.37 4.57
N GLY A 70 8.13 -14.23 3.88
CA GLY A 70 7.71 -15.62 3.63
C GLY A 70 7.33 -16.35 4.92
N GLY A 71 6.13 -16.91 4.95
CA GLY A 71 5.59 -17.62 6.11
C GLY A 71 5.14 -16.76 7.28
N SER A 72 5.09 -15.43 7.12
CA SER A 72 4.56 -14.50 8.13
C SER A 72 3.05 -14.27 7.95
N ALA A 73 2.28 -15.35 8.03
CA ALA A 73 0.82 -15.33 7.89
C ALA A 73 0.11 -15.30 9.26
N PRO A 74 -1.14 -14.82 9.34
CA PRO A 74 -1.99 -14.99 10.52
C PRO A 74 -2.38 -16.47 10.72
N ILE A 75 -2.86 -16.80 11.90
CA ILE A 75 -3.41 -18.12 12.21
C ILE A 75 -4.88 -17.96 12.66
N PRO A 76 -5.85 -18.60 11.96
CA PRO A 76 -5.70 -19.40 10.74
C PRO A 76 -5.27 -18.55 9.53
N ASN A 77 -4.61 -19.16 8.54
CA ASN A 77 -4.22 -18.48 7.30
C ASN A 77 -5.42 -18.46 6.34
N THR A 78 -6.31 -17.51 6.53
CA THR A 78 -7.52 -17.31 5.71
C THR A 78 -7.63 -15.83 5.31
N LEU A 79 -8.35 -15.54 4.24
CA LEU A 79 -8.59 -14.16 3.80
C LEU A 79 -9.15 -13.28 4.94
N ASP A 80 -10.15 -13.76 5.67
CA ASP A 80 -10.75 -12.99 6.77
C ASP A 80 -9.74 -12.69 7.89
N ALA A 81 -8.84 -13.64 8.16
CA ALA A 81 -7.80 -13.43 9.18
C ALA A 81 -6.75 -12.40 8.72
N TRP A 82 -6.42 -12.35 7.43
CA TRP A 82 -5.55 -11.31 6.86
C TRP A 82 -6.20 -9.93 6.96
N ILE A 83 -7.47 -9.80 6.54
CA ILE A 83 -8.22 -8.54 6.64
C ILE A 83 -8.31 -8.07 8.10
N LYS A 84 -8.62 -8.99 9.01
CA LYS A 84 -8.69 -8.66 10.45
C LYS A 84 -7.35 -8.17 10.98
N MET A 85 -6.28 -8.87 10.67
CA MET A 85 -4.91 -8.53 11.06
C MET A 85 -4.51 -7.15 10.52
N TYR A 86 -4.74 -6.89 9.22
CA TYR A 86 -4.47 -5.59 8.60
C TYR A 86 -5.21 -4.46 9.32
N ASN A 87 -6.53 -4.62 9.54
CA ASN A 87 -7.34 -3.61 10.20
C ASN A 87 -6.90 -3.34 11.65
N GLU A 88 -6.48 -4.39 12.37
CA GLU A 88 -5.96 -4.26 13.73
C GLU A 88 -4.67 -3.42 13.74
N TYR A 89 -3.73 -3.73 12.85
CA TYR A 89 -2.47 -3.00 12.76
C TYR A 89 -2.68 -1.54 12.32
N GLN A 90 -3.55 -1.27 11.35
CA GLN A 90 -3.91 0.10 10.97
C GLN A 90 -4.55 0.86 12.14
N THR A 91 -5.45 0.21 12.88
CA THR A 91 -6.10 0.84 14.03
C THR A 91 -5.08 1.25 15.09
N ILE A 92 -4.07 0.42 15.35
CA ILE A 92 -3.00 0.74 16.30
C ILE A 92 -2.07 1.82 15.74
N SER A 93 -1.66 1.72 14.47
CA SER A 93 -0.81 2.72 13.81
C SER A 93 -1.41 4.13 13.89
N MET A 94 -2.72 4.25 13.68
CA MET A 94 -3.44 5.53 13.77
C MET A 94 -3.47 6.14 15.19
N GLN A 95 -3.07 5.41 16.22
CA GLN A 95 -2.91 5.93 17.59
C GLN A 95 -1.53 6.55 17.84
N SER A 96 -0.64 6.53 16.84
CA SER A 96 0.66 7.19 16.92
C SER A 96 0.50 8.71 17.05
N SER A 97 1.54 9.39 17.55
CA SER A 97 1.52 10.86 17.68
C SER A 97 1.43 11.56 16.33
N SER A 98 1.96 10.95 15.27
CA SER A 98 1.86 11.47 13.89
C SER A 98 0.47 11.29 13.29
N GLY A 99 -0.31 10.29 13.74
CA GLY A 99 -1.61 9.95 13.20
C GLY A 99 -1.60 9.53 11.72
N ILE A 100 -0.42 9.16 11.19
CA ILE A 100 -0.26 8.74 9.79
C ILE A 100 -0.46 7.23 9.71
N PRO A 101 -1.35 6.73 8.82
CA PRO A 101 -1.50 5.29 8.62
C PRO A 101 -0.21 4.68 8.08
N MET A 102 0.12 3.47 8.54
CA MET A 102 1.25 2.73 7.97
C MET A 102 0.91 2.17 6.60
N ILE A 103 1.92 1.89 5.78
CA ILE A 103 1.80 1.06 4.59
C ILE A 103 2.24 -0.37 4.90
N TYR A 104 1.45 -1.35 4.46
CA TYR A 104 1.74 -2.76 4.70
C TYR A 104 2.17 -3.44 3.41
N GLY A 105 3.39 -4.02 3.41
CA GLY A 105 3.99 -4.67 2.27
C GLY A 105 4.05 -6.20 2.38
N ILE A 106 4.16 -6.86 1.23
CA ILE A 106 4.30 -8.31 1.14
C ILE A 106 5.11 -8.75 -0.05
N ASP A 107 5.76 -9.92 0.07
CA ASP A 107 6.37 -10.62 -1.06
C ASP A 107 5.31 -11.44 -1.82
N ALA A 108 4.78 -10.89 -2.91
CA ALA A 108 3.89 -11.59 -3.82
C ALA A 108 4.57 -11.79 -5.20
N VAL A 109 5.76 -12.39 -5.19
CA VAL A 109 6.65 -12.46 -6.36
C VAL A 109 6.12 -13.40 -7.45
N HIS A 110 5.41 -14.45 -7.07
CA HIS A 110 4.81 -15.42 -8.01
C HIS A 110 3.37 -15.78 -7.61
N GLY A 111 2.55 -14.79 -7.41
CA GLY A 111 1.22 -14.85 -6.83
C GLY A 111 1.24 -14.46 -5.36
N HIS A 112 0.06 -14.26 -4.77
CA HIS A 112 -0.07 -13.96 -3.33
C HIS A 112 0.12 -15.24 -2.50
N SER A 113 1.27 -15.89 -2.66
CA SER A 113 1.58 -17.23 -2.15
C SER A 113 1.52 -17.37 -0.62
N ASN A 114 1.40 -16.26 0.09
CA ASN A 114 1.28 -16.25 1.55
C ASN A 114 -0.14 -16.55 2.04
N VAL A 115 -1.15 -16.52 1.18
CA VAL A 115 -2.57 -16.72 1.51
C VAL A 115 -3.05 -18.06 0.99
N VAL A 116 -3.65 -18.86 1.87
CA VAL A 116 -4.25 -20.14 1.45
C VAL A 116 -5.42 -19.87 0.49
N GLY A 117 -5.36 -20.48 -0.67
CA GLY A 117 -6.37 -20.35 -1.73
C GLY A 117 -6.05 -19.32 -2.81
N ALA A 118 -5.01 -18.50 -2.63
CA ALA A 118 -4.53 -17.61 -3.70
C ALA A 118 -3.88 -18.39 -4.85
N VAL A 119 -3.89 -17.78 -6.04
CA VAL A 119 -3.29 -18.39 -7.23
C VAL A 119 -1.77 -18.31 -7.16
N ILE A 120 -1.10 -19.45 -7.29
CA ILE A 120 0.35 -19.52 -7.43
C ILE A 120 0.68 -19.51 -8.92
N VAL A 121 1.45 -18.51 -9.34
CA VAL A 121 1.92 -18.39 -10.73
C VAL A 121 3.37 -18.90 -10.84
N PRO A 122 3.85 -19.26 -12.03
CA PRO A 122 5.26 -19.57 -12.24
C PRO A 122 6.15 -18.41 -11.81
N HIS A 123 7.38 -18.71 -11.38
CA HIS A 123 8.38 -17.67 -11.18
C HIS A 123 8.66 -16.89 -12.48
N ASN A 124 9.12 -15.66 -12.34
CA ASN A 124 9.26 -14.72 -13.45
C ASN A 124 10.13 -15.24 -14.60
N ILE A 125 11.17 -16.07 -14.31
CA ILE A 125 11.97 -16.70 -15.35
C ILE A 125 11.12 -17.60 -16.26
N GLY A 126 10.14 -18.30 -15.71
CA GLY A 126 9.19 -19.10 -16.51
C GLY A 126 8.22 -18.23 -17.27
N LEU A 127 7.75 -17.12 -16.69
CA LEU A 127 6.88 -16.16 -17.37
C LEU A 127 7.62 -15.46 -18.51
N GLY A 128 8.86 -15.02 -18.29
CA GLY A 128 9.69 -14.42 -19.33
C GLY A 128 9.95 -15.34 -20.52
N ALA A 129 10.16 -16.63 -20.24
CA ALA A 129 10.35 -17.64 -21.28
C ALA A 129 9.14 -17.82 -22.21
N THR A 130 7.96 -17.35 -21.82
CA THR A 130 6.76 -17.36 -22.69
C THR A 130 6.81 -16.33 -23.80
N TRP A 131 7.57 -15.25 -23.67
CA TRP A 131 7.59 -14.08 -24.55
C TRP A 131 6.19 -13.48 -24.79
N ASN A 132 5.27 -13.69 -23.83
CA ASN A 132 3.89 -13.24 -23.91
C ASN A 132 3.62 -12.16 -22.86
N THR A 133 3.80 -10.91 -23.25
CA THR A 133 3.62 -9.75 -22.36
C THR A 133 2.17 -9.59 -21.90
N GLU A 134 1.18 -9.92 -22.76
CA GLU A 134 -0.24 -9.85 -22.40
C GLU A 134 -0.58 -10.86 -21.29
N LEU A 135 -0.06 -12.08 -21.38
CA LEU A 135 -0.21 -13.09 -20.35
C LEU A 135 0.38 -12.61 -19.00
N VAL A 136 1.56 -12.00 -19.03
CA VAL A 136 2.22 -11.47 -17.80
C VAL A 136 1.39 -10.34 -17.21
N GLU A 137 0.84 -9.44 -18.03
CA GLU A 137 -0.03 -8.37 -17.58
C GLU A 137 -1.30 -8.91 -16.93
N ASP A 138 -1.96 -9.88 -17.53
CA ASP A 138 -3.21 -10.47 -17.00
C ASP A 138 -2.97 -11.22 -15.69
N LEU A 139 -1.88 -11.98 -15.58
CA LEU A 139 -1.48 -12.63 -14.34
C LEU A 139 -1.17 -11.60 -13.24
N SER A 140 -0.50 -10.50 -13.59
CA SER A 140 -0.21 -9.43 -12.65
C SER A 140 -1.47 -8.76 -12.10
N LYS A 141 -2.52 -8.61 -12.93
CA LYS A 141 -3.84 -8.12 -12.48
C LYS A 141 -4.48 -9.06 -11.46
N VAL A 142 -4.37 -10.39 -11.69
CA VAL A 142 -4.87 -11.38 -10.72
C VAL A 142 -4.15 -11.24 -9.39
N VAL A 143 -2.82 -11.20 -9.42
CA VAL A 143 -2.00 -11.03 -8.20
C VAL A 143 -2.33 -9.73 -7.48
N ALA A 144 -2.44 -8.61 -8.20
CA ALA A 144 -2.80 -7.32 -7.63
C ALA A 144 -4.17 -7.35 -6.92
N ASN A 145 -5.17 -7.99 -7.54
CA ASN A 145 -6.50 -8.14 -6.95
C ASN A 145 -6.48 -9.00 -5.68
N GLU A 146 -5.71 -10.09 -5.67
CA GLU A 146 -5.59 -10.98 -4.50
C GLU A 146 -4.84 -10.28 -3.35
N VAL A 147 -3.78 -9.50 -3.64
CA VAL A 147 -3.08 -8.69 -2.64
C VAL A 147 -4.02 -7.64 -2.05
N ALA A 148 -4.71 -6.87 -2.90
CA ALA A 148 -5.65 -5.85 -2.46
C ALA A 148 -6.80 -6.43 -1.62
N ALA A 149 -7.26 -7.64 -1.92
CA ALA A 149 -8.33 -8.31 -1.17
C ALA A 149 -7.94 -8.58 0.29
N THR A 150 -6.66 -8.70 0.62
CA THR A 150 -6.17 -8.87 1.99
C THR A 150 -6.02 -7.56 2.76
N GLY A 151 -6.23 -6.41 2.10
CA GLY A 151 -6.01 -5.06 2.66
C GLY A 151 -4.57 -4.56 2.49
N ILE A 152 -3.65 -5.38 2.00
CA ILE A 152 -2.24 -5.04 1.85
C ILE A 152 -2.06 -3.96 0.77
N ASP A 153 -1.24 -2.94 1.07
CA ASP A 153 -1.13 -1.72 0.29
C ASP A 153 -0.15 -1.83 -0.88
N TRP A 154 0.88 -2.68 -0.75
CA TRP A 154 1.90 -2.81 -1.77
C TRP A 154 2.63 -4.16 -1.73
N THR A 155 3.28 -4.51 -2.82
CA THR A 155 4.10 -5.71 -2.94
C THR A 155 5.51 -5.37 -3.42
N PHE A 156 6.50 -6.18 -3.03
CA PHE A 156 7.89 -6.07 -3.48
C PHE A 156 8.12 -6.74 -4.85
N ALA A 157 7.06 -6.91 -5.62
CA ALA A 157 7.03 -7.52 -6.94
C ALA A 157 6.47 -6.54 -8.00
N PRO A 158 6.81 -6.76 -9.28
CA PRO A 158 7.70 -7.78 -9.81
C PRO A 158 9.18 -7.45 -9.58
N CYS A 159 10.04 -8.49 -9.52
CA CYS A 159 11.49 -8.32 -9.59
C CYS A 159 11.87 -7.99 -11.04
N ILE A 160 12.24 -6.73 -11.29
CA ILE A 160 12.62 -6.23 -12.63
C ILE A 160 14.13 -6.27 -12.89
N ALA A 161 14.90 -6.91 -11.99
CA ALA A 161 16.31 -7.12 -12.21
C ALA A 161 16.52 -7.98 -13.46
N VAL A 162 17.51 -7.61 -14.28
CA VAL A 162 17.96 -8.39 -15.43
C VAL A 162 19.15 -9.25 -14.99
N PRO A 163 18.94 -10.52 -14.63
CA PRO A 163 20.02 -11.37 -14.11
C PRO A 163 20.99 -11.77 -15.22
N GLN A 164 22.25 -11.39 -15.07
CA GLN A 164 23.33 -11.70 -16.03
C GLN A 164 24.33 -12.73 -15.48
N ASN A 165 24.04 -13.31 -14.32
CA ASN A 165 24.89 -14.31 -13.69
C ASN A 165 24.02 -15.45 -13.14
N GLU A 166 24.12 -16.62 -13.75
CA GLU A 166 23.38 -17.81 -13.38
C GLU A 166 23.66 -18.31 -11.95
N LYS A 167 24.76 -17.87 -11.34
CA LYS A 167 25.11 -18.20 -9.94
C LYS A 167 24.45 -17.30 -8.92
N TRP A 168 23.79 -16.22 -9.35
CA TRP A 168 23.02 -15.37 -8.44
C TRP A 168 21.79 -16.14 -7.91
N GLY A 169 21.67 -16.26 -6.59
CA GLY A 169 20.64 -17.07 -5.95
C GLY A 169 19.20 -16.65 -6.25
N ARG A 170 18.98 -15.45 -6.78
CA ARG A 170 17.66 -14.89 -7.14
C ARG A 170 17.47 -14.78 -8.66
N THR A 171 18.27 -15.45 -9.47
CA THR A 171 18.15 -15.43 -10.94
C THR A 171 16.74 -15.81 -11.41
N TYR A 172 16.10 -16.78 -10.76
CA TYR A 172 14.75 -17.24 -11.08
C TYR A 172 13.64 -16.19 -10.87
N GLU A 173 13.91 -15.14 -10.08
CA GLU A 173 12.94 -14.06 -9.83
C GLU A 173 12.90 -13.04 -10.97
N GLY A 174 13.93 -12.93 -11.80
CA GLY A 174 13.95 -12.06 -12.98
C GLY A 174 13.28 -12.72 -14.17
N PHE A 175 12.81 -11.91 -15.12
CA PHE A 175 12.13 -12.41 -16.33
C PHE A 175 13.08 -13.01 -17.35
N GLY A 176 14.36 -12.70 -17.32
CA GLY A 176 15.37 -13.22 -18.23
C GLY A 176 16.67 -12.41 -18.18
N GLU A 177 17.64 -12.81 -18.97
CA GLU A 177 18.98 -12.20 -19.05
C GLU A 177 19.06 -10.97 -19.99
N THR A 178 17.95 -10.66 -20.66
CA THR A 178 17.78 -9.49 -21.53
C THR A 178 16.57 -8.67 -21.08
N ALA A 179 16.63 -7.36 -21.33
CA ALA A 179 15.53 -6.44 -21.05
C ALA A 179 14.38 -6.59 -22.05
#